data_ce170b3cd50fdc6d5cdfc72afd029df4
#
_entry.id   ce170b3cd50fdc6d5cdfc72afd029df4
#
_cell.length_a   1.000
_cell.length_b   1.000
_cell.length_c   1.000
_cell.angle_alpha   90.00
_cell.angle_beta   90.00
_cell.angle_gamma   90.00
#
_symmetry.space_group_name_H-M   'P 1'
#
loop_
_entity.id
_entity.type
_entity.pdbx_description
1 polymer ?
#
loop_
_entity_poly.entity_id
_entity_poly.type
_entity_poly.pdbx_seq_one_letter_code
_entity_poly.pdbx_strand_id
1 'polypeptide(L)'
;LSVWISIIIAAFGILIMAIGSGEQNTLIGFIFGITSSIGFSVFSVTLRWRKETPKFTTVAFAGFFCFVFSAIIISINDLTFLSSSYNSAMFSLHGTLVCLGLILYSIGSKAIPAAELTLLSLTEVIGGIFWVWVPILGINEVPSTNTIIGGFFLFISLFYYSLIMRWNKRHIALN
;
A
#
# COMPACT_ATOMS: atom_id res chain seq x y z
N LEU A 1 -13.44 -16.90 8.83
CA LEU A 1 -14.27 -16.78 7.62
C LEU A 1 -14.43 -15.31 7.19
N SER A 2 -14.75 -14.42 8.12
CA SER A 2 -15.04 -12.99 7.87
C SER A 2 -13.89 -12.20 7.24
N VAL A 3 -12.64 -12.44 7.66
CA VAL A 3 -11.45 -11.80 7.05
C VAL A 3 -11.31 -12.21 5.58
N TRP A 4 -11.57 -13.47 5.24
CA TRP A 4 -11.54 -13.96 3.87
C TRP A 4 -12.59 -13.31 2.97
N ILE A 5 -13.79 -13.08 3.51
CA ILE A 5 -14.86 -12.36 2.78
C ILE A 5 -14.40 -10.93 2.46
N SER A 6 -13.82 -10.21 3.44
CA SER A 6 -13.26 -8.87 3.20
C SER A 6 -12.18 -8.89 2.13
N ILE A 7 -11.26 -9.86 2.17
CA ILE A 7 -10.19 -10.00 1.16
C ILE A 7 -10.77 -10.23 -0.23
N ILE A 8 -11.78 -11.08 -0.37
CA ILE A 8 -12.43 -11.36 -1.67
C ILE A 8 -13.11 -10.10 -2.21
N ILE A 9 -13.84 -9.36 -1.37
CA ILE A 9 -14.50 -8.10 -1.77
C ILE A 9 -13.45 -7.08 -2.21
N ALA A 10 -12.34 -6.93 -1.45
CA ALA A 10 -11.24 -6.04 -1.80
C ALA A 10 -10.57 -6.43 -3.12
N ALA A 11 -10.28 -7.72 -3.32
CA ALA A 11 -9.67 -8.24 -4.53
C ALA A 11 -10.56 -7.96 -5.77
N PHE A 12 -11.88 -8.11 -5.62
CA PHE A 12 -12.84 -7.78 -6.68
C PHE A 12 -12.83 -6.28 -7.01
N GLY A 13 -12.76 -5.41 -6.00
CA GLY A 13 -12.63 -3.96 -6.19
C GLY A 13 -11.35 -3.58 -6.96
N ILE A 14 -10.21 -4.16 -6.58
CA ILE A 14 -8.92 -3.95 -7.26
C ILE A 14 -8.99 -4.43 -8.71
N LEU A 15 -9.61 -5.58 -8.96
CA LEU A 15 -9.77 -6.12 -10.31
C LEU A 15 -10.59 -5.18 -11.21
N ILE A 16 -11.68 -4.61 -10.71
CA ILE A 16 -12.48 -3.60 -11.45
C ILE A 16 -11.62 -2.38 -11.80
N MET A 17 -10.83 -1.88 -10.86
CA MET A 17 -9.93 -0.75 -11.11
C MET A 17 -8.89 -1.08 -12.17
N ALA A 18 -8.31 -2.28 -12.12
CA ALA A 18 -7.28 -2.72 -13.07
C ALA A 18 -7.82 -2.87 -14.51
N ILE A 19 -9.04 -3.35 -14.70
CA ILE A 19 -9.66 -3.50 -16.02
C ILE A 19 -9.95 -2.14 -16.68
N GLY A 20 -10.17 -1.10 -15.88
CA GLY A 20 -10.52 0.24 -16.37
C GLY A 20 -9.35 1.09 -16.88
N SER A 21 -8.12 0.66 -16.67
CA SER A 21 -6.92 1.40 -17.08
C SER A 21 -6.47 1.04 -18.50
N GLY A 22 -7.24 1.45 -19.52
CA GLY A 22 -7.13 1.00 -20.92
C GLY A 22 -5.90 1.42 -21.74
N GLU A 23 -4.69 1.60 -21.17
CA GLU A 23 -3.48 1.96 -21.90
C GLU A 23 -2.59 0.76 -22.25
N GLN A 24 -1.85 0.87 -23.38
CA GLN A 24 -1.07 -0.24 -24.01
C GLN A 24 0.05 -0.85 -23.12
N ASN A 25 0.45 -0.22 -22.03
CA ASN A 25 1.49 -0.72 -21.12
C ASN A 25 0.93 -1.43 -19.87
N THR A 26 -0.35 -1.72 -19.85
CA THR A 26 -1.08 -2.27 -18.69
C THR A 26 -0.54 -3.62 -18.23
N LEU A 27 -0.09 -4.50 -19.13
CA LEU A 27 0.40 -5.83 -18.77
C LEU A 27 1.69 -5.77 -17.93
N ILE A 28 2.65 -4.96 -18.35
CA ILE A 28 3.93 -4.80 -17.64
C ILE A 28 3.69 -4.16 -16.27
N GLY A 29 2.87 -3.11 -16.21
CA GLY A 29 2.48 -2.48 -14.96
C GLY A 29 1.75 -3.45 -14.01
N PHE A 30 0.90 -4.31 -14.55
CA PHE A 30 0.20 -5.34 -13.79
C PHE A 30 1.17 -6.39 -13.20
N ILE A 31 2.14 -6.85 -13.98
CA ILE A 31 3.19 -7.77 -13.50
C ILE A 31 4.01 -7.14 -12.38
N PHE A 32 4.44 -5.88 -12.55
CA PHE A 32 5.16 -5.17 -11.49
C PHE A 32 4.30 -4.96 -10.25
N GLY A 33 3.01 -4.65 -10.40
CA GLY A 33 2.06 -4.52 -9.30
C GLY A 33 1.91 -5.83 -8.51
N ILE A 34 1.75 -6.97 -9.19
CA ILE A 34 1.68 -8.28 -8.55
C ILE A 34 2.99 -8.59 -7.81
N THR A 35 4.13 -8.38 -8.46
CA THR A 35 5.45 -8.64 -7.86
C THR A 35 5.66 -7.79 -6.60
N SER A 36 5.31 -6.51 -6.65
CA SER A 36 5.35 -5.60 -5.51
C SER A 36 4.43 -6.06 -4.38
N SER A 37 3.21 -6.49 -4.70
CA SER A 37 2.23 -7.00 -3.73
C SER A 37 2.71 -8.27 -3.03
N ILE A 38 3.34 -9.19 -3.77
CA ILE A 38 3.97 -10.38 -3.20
C ILE A 38 5.09 -9.97 -2.24
N GLY A 39 5.97 -9.07 -2.66
CA GLY A 39 7.06 -8.57 -1.83
C GLY A 39 6.55 -7.92 -0.53
N PHE A 40 5.53 -7.07 -0.63
CA PHE A 40 4.91 -6.44 0.54
C PHE A 40 4.22 -7.45 1.47
N SER A 41 3.59 -8.49 0.90
CA SER A 41 2.98 -9.58 1.68
C SER A 41 4.02 -10.38 2.45
N VAL A 42 5.13 -10.74 1.81
CA VAL A 42 6.27 -11.43 2.45
C VAL A 42 6.85 -10.56 3.57
N PHE A 43 7.05 -9.27 3.33
CA PHE A 43 7.50 -8.32 4.34
C PHE A 43 6.55 -8.28 5.55
N SER A 44 5.25 -8.15 5.32
CA SER A 44 4.22 -8.07 6.36
C SER A 44 4.15 -9.35 7.22
N VAL A 45 4.17 -10.52 6.57
CA VAL A 45 4.17 -11.82 7.26
C VAL A 45 5.45 -11.99 8.08
N THR A 46 6.62 -11.65 7.51
CA THR A 46 7.91 -11.74 8.19
C THR A 46 7.98 -10.83 9.41
N LEU A 47 7.49 -9.58 9.30
CA LEU A 47 7.41 -8.67 10.44
C LEU A 47 6.54 -9.22 11.57
N ARG A 48 5.47 -9.91 11.23
CA ARG A 48 4.56 -10.52 12.21
C ARG A 48 5.16 -11.79 12.81
N TRP A 49 5.79 -12.61 12.00
CA TRP A 49 6.44 -13.86 12.45
C TRP A 49 7.62 -13.56 13.38
N ARG A 50 8.46 -12.61 13.01
CA ARG A 50 9.64 -12.20 13.79
C ARG A 50 9.36 -10.93 14.59
N LYS A 51 8.45 -11.01 15.56
CA LYS A 51 8.01 -9.84 16.38
C LYS A 51 9.16 -9.13 17.09
N GLU A 52 10.17 -9.90 17.54
CA GLU A 52 11.32 -9.41 18.30
C GLU A 52 12.38 -8.71 17.44
N THR A 53 12.30 -8.85 16.10
CA THR A 53 13.22 -8.17 15.20
C THR A 53 13.11 -6.65 15.35
N PRO A 54 14.24 -5.92 15.46
CA PRO A 54 14.24 -4.47 15.54
C PRO A 54 13.58 -3.84 14.30
N LYS A 55 12.46 -3.14 14.50
CA LYS A 55 11.64 -2.67 13.38
C LYS A 55 12.33 -1.58 12.57
N PHE A 56 13.04 -0.67 13.24
CA PHE A 56 13.81 0.36 12.56
C PHE A 56 14.92 -0.21 11.68
N THR A 57 15.64 -1.21 12.16
CA THR A 57 16.69 -1.87 11.38
C THR A 57 16.11 -2.56 10.14
N THR A 58 14.97 -3.22 10.28
CA THR A 58 14.29 -3.88 9.15
C THR A 58 13.90 -2.88 8.06
N VAL A 59 13.33 -1.72 8.44
CA VAL A 59 12.97 -0.66 7.49
C VAL A 59 14.22 -0.02 6.88
N ALA A 60 15.28 0.20 7.68
CA ALA A 60 16.54 0.74 7.18
C ALA A 60 17.18 -0.18 6.12
N PHE A 61 17.21 -1.49 6.35
CA PHE A 61 17.71 -2.45 5.35
C PHE A 61 16.83 -2.48 4.10
N ALA A 62 15.50 -2.41 4.23
CA ALA A 62 14.62 -2.32 3.07
C ALA A 62 14.93 -1.08 2.23
N GLY A 63 15.10 0.08 2.86
CA GLY A 63 15.49 1.32 2.18
C GLY A 63 16.87 1.24 1.54
N PHE A 64 17.84 0.63 2.24
CA PHE A 64 19.19 0.42 1.70
C PHE A 64 19.18 -0.45 0.43
N PHE A 65 18.49 -1.58 0.45
CA PHE A 65 18.39 -2.43 -0.74
C PHE A 65 17.63 -1.72 -1.87
N CYS A 66 16.56 -0.99 -1.58
CA CYS A 66 15.86 -0.19 -2.57
C CYS A 66 16.80 0.82 -3.23
N PHE A 67 17.60 1.53 -2.44
CA PHE A 67 18.61 2.46 -2.94
C PHE A 67 19.64 1.76 -3.84
N VAL A 68 20.22 0.63 -3.39
CA VAL A 68 21.22 -0.11 -4.16
C VAL A 68 20.66 -0.58 -5.51
N PHE A 69 19.47 -1.20 -5.52
CA PHE A 69 18.85 -1.65 -6.76
C PHE A 69 18.50 -0.49 -7.70
N SER A 70 17.98 0.61 -7.16
CA SER A 70 17.71 1.82 -7.96
C SER A 70 18.99 2.43 -8.54
N ALA A 71 20.06 2.48 -7.76
CA ALA A 71 21.36 2.99 -8.23
C ALA A 71 21.94 2.12 -9.37
N ILE A 72 21.81 0.79 -9.26
CA ILE A 72 22.22 -0.14 -10.32
C ILE A 72 21.40 0.11 -11.60
N ILE A 73 20.07 0.23 -11.50
CA ILE A 73 19.19 0.47 -12.65
C ILE A 73 19.53 1.80 -13.32
N ILE A 74 19.74 2.87 -12.55
CA ILE A 74 20.10 4.19 -13.06
C ILE A 74 21.43 4.11 -13.81
N SER A 75 22.43 3.40 -13.24
CA SER A 75 23.76 3.26 -13.84
C SER A 75 23.75 2.44 -15.14
N ILE A 76 22.93 1.39 -15.21
CA ILE A 76 22.84 0.54 -16.43
C ILE A 76 22.14 1.27 -17.56
N ASN A 77 21.21 2.17 -17.26
CA ASN A 77 20.42 2.89 -18.26
C ASN A 77 20.97 4.30 -18.55
N ASP A 78 22.16 4.64 -18.07
CA ASP A 78 22.79 5.96 -18.24
C ASP A 78 21.88 7.14 -17.83
N LEU A 79 21.05 6.93 -16.79
CA LEU A 79 20.15 7.95 -16.27
C LEU A 79 20.90 8.85 -15.28
N THR A 80 20.42 10.10 -15.14
CA THR A 80 20.98 11.05 -14.17
C THR A 80 20.47 10.78 -12.75
N PHE A 81 21.39 10.69 -11.79
CA PHE A 81 21.05 10.53 -10.35
C PHE A 81 20.33 11.73 -9.76
N LEU A 82 20.74 12.93 -10.15
CA LEU A 82 20.22 14.18 -9.63
C LEU A 82 19.43 14.89 -10.72
N SER A 83 18.18 15.12 -10.44
CA SER A 83 17.28 15.97 -11.21
C SER A 83 17.39 17.43 -10.73
N SER A 84 16.46 18.29 -11.10
CA SER A 84 16.42 19.68 -10.60
C SER A 84 16.31 19.70 -9.07
N SER A 85 16.73 20.81 -8.43
CA SER A 85 16.65 20.99 -6.98
C SER A 85 15.22 20.80 -6.45
N TYR A 86 14.22 21.23 -7.21
CA TYR A 86 12.80 21.03 -6.87
C TYR A 86 12.45 19.54 -6.83
N ASN A 87 12.78 18.77 -7.87
CA ASN A 87 12.50 17.34 -7.92
C ASN A 87 13.25 16.58 -6.82
N SER A 88 14.50 16.95 -6.55
CA SER A 88 15.28 16.34 -5.47
C SER A 88 14.65 16.58 -4.09
N ALA A 89 14.10 17.78 -3.85
CA ALA A 89 13.38 18.08 -2.63
C ALA A 89 12.07 17.25 -2.53
N MET A 90 11.32 17.12 -3.61
CA MET A 90 10.09 16.31 -3.65
C MET A 90 10.39 14.82 -3.43
N PHE A 91 11.45 14.29 -4.03
CA PHE A 91 11.87 12.89 -3.80
C PHE A 91 12.29 12.65 -2.34
N SER A 92 13.00 13.60 -1.74
CA SER A 92 13.41 13.52 -0.34
C SER A 92 12.21 13.57 0.60
N LEU A 93 11.25 14.45 0.34
CA LEU A 93 10.00 14.54 1.09
C LEU A 93 9.20 13.23 0.98
N HIS A 94 9.00 12.72 -0.24
CA HIS A 94 8.30 11.46 -0.49
C HIS A 94 8.97 10.29 0.23
N GLY A 95 10.29 10.13 0.07
CA GLY A 95 11.05 9.07 0.74
C GLY A 95 10.96 9.13 2.26
N THR A 96 10.96 10.34 2.84
CA THR A 96 10.80 10.54 4.28
C THR A 96 9.40 10.11 4.75
N LEU A 97 8.35 10.50 4.04
CA LEU A 97 6.97 10.11 4.35
C LEU A 97 6.77 8.60 4.25
N VAL A 98 7.27 7.96 3.19
CA VAL A 98 7.22 6.50 3.02
C VAL A 98 7.99 5.79 4.15
N CYS A 99 9.17 6.28 4.50
CA CYS A 99 9.96 5.72 5.60
C CYS A 99 9.19 5.77 6.94
N LEU A 100 8.60 6.92 7.26
CA LEU A 100 7.76 7.09 8.46
C LEU A 100 6.55 6.13 8.42
N GLY A 101 5.87 6.03 7.29
CA GLY A 101 4.75 5.11 7.11
C GLY A 101 5.15 3.64 7.34
N LEU A 102 6.28 3.19 6.77
CA LEU A 102 6.81 1.84 6.95
C LEU A 102 7.23 1.57 8.40
N ILE A 103 7.80 2.56 9.09
CA ILE A 103 8.14 2.43 10.52
C ILE A 103 6.86 2.23 11.35
N LEU A 104 5.85 3.07 11.15
CA LEU A 104 4.56 2.96 11.86
C LEU A 104 3.87 1.63 11.54
N TYR A 105 3.87 1.20 10.28
CA TYR A 105 3.37 -0.11 9.86
C TYR A 105 4.10 -1.25 10.57
N SER A 106 5.42 -1.18 10.63
CA SER A 106 6.26 -2.19 11.29
C SER A 106 6.01 -2.26 12.80
N ILE A 107 5.76 -1.12 13.44
CA ILE A 107 5.37 -1.07 14.86
C ILE A 107 3.99 -1.70 15.05
N GLY A 108 3.02 -1.35 14.20
CA GLY A 108 1.67 -1.91 14.21
C GLY A 108 1.64 -3.42 14.03
N SER A 109 2.58 -3.99 13.28
CA SER A 109 2.69 -5.43 13.05
C SER A 109 2.92 -6.26 14.33
N LYS A 110 3.36 -5.65 15.43
CA LYS A 110 3.50 -6.35 16.71
C LYS A 110 2.15 -6.71 17.33
N ALA A 111 1.16 -5.84 17.18
CA ALA A 111 -0.17 -5.97 17.81
C ALA A 111 -1.23 -6.54 16.86
N ILE A 112 -1.16 -6.20 15.56
CA ILE A 112 -2.19 -6.50 14.58
C ILE A 112 -1.74 -7.68 13.69
N PRO A 113 -2.60 -8.69 13.42
CA PRO A 113 -2.31 -9.76 12.46
C PRO A 113 -1.97 -9.21 11.07
N ALA A 114 -1.10 -9.93 10.32
CA ALA A 114 -0.62 -9.44 9.02
C ALA A 114 -1.76 -9.17 8.03
N ALA A 115 -2.74 -10.08 7.93
CA ALA A 115 -3.88 -9.90 7.03
C ALA A 115 -4.74 -8.67 7.38
N GLU A 116 -4.89 -8.38 8.68
CA GLU A 116 -5.63 -7.22 9.16
C GLU A 116 -4.87 -5.92 8.87
N LEU A 117 -3.57 -5.93 9.13
CA LEU A 117 -2.69 -4.79 8.87
C LEU A 117 -2.64 -4.46 7.36
N THR A 118 -2.61 -5.49 6.51
CA THR A 118 -2.65 -5.33 5.06
C THR A 118 -4.01 -4.81 4.58
N LEU A 119 -5.12 -5.26 5.17
CA LEU A 119 -6.44 -4.68 4.87
C LEU A 119 -6.51 -3.19 5.26
N LEU A 120 -5.96 -2.83 6.42
CA LEU A 120 -5.89 -1.42 6.83
C LEU A 120 -5.06 -0.57 5.87
N SER A 121 -4.00 -1.12 5.27
CA SER A 121 -3.20 -0.38 4.27
C SER A 121 -3.99 -0.05 2.99
N LEU A 122 -5.12 -0.72 2.71
CA LEU A 122 -6.00 -0.34 1.60
C LEU A 122 -6.64 1.05 1.78
N THR A 123 -6.64 1.61 3.00
CA THR A 123 -7.05 3.01 3.22
C THR A 123 -6.14 4.00 2.48
N GLU A 124 -4.88 3.61 2.20
CA GLU A 124 -3.95 4.37 1.38
C GLU A 124 -4.47 4.54 -0.04
N VAL A 125 -5.04 3.49 -0.64
CA VAL A 125 -5.63 3.54 -1.99
C VAL A 125 -6.79 4.54 -2.03
N ILE A 126 -7.68 4.47 -1.04
CA ILE A 126 -8.82 5.39 -0.94
C ILE A 126 -8.34 6.83 -0.73
N GLY A 127 -7.36 7.01 0.16
CA GLY A 127 -6.73 8.30 0.41
C GLY A 127 -6.03 8.86 -0.83
N GLY A 128 -5.31 8.01 -1.60
CA GLY A 128 -4.66 8.39 -2.85
C GLY A 128 -5.65 8.91 -3.89
N ILE A 129 -6.76 8.19 -4.11
CA ILE A 129 -7.83 8.64 -5.02
C ILE A 129 -8.39 9.99 -4.57
N PHE A 130 -8.65 10.16 -3.27
CA PHE A 130 -9.18 11.40 -2.70
C PHE A 130 -8.22 12.58 -2.94
N TRP A 131 -6.92 12.42 -2.66
CA TRP A 131 -5.93 13.49 -2.81
C TRP A 131 -5.71 13.92 -4.25
N VAL A 132 -5.79 13.00 -5.23
CA VAL A 132 -5.66 13.31 -6.65
C VAL A 132 -6.92 13.99 -7.20
N TRP A 133 -8.09 13.63 -6.67
CA TRP A 133 -9.37 14.20 -7.08
C TRP A 133 -9.61 15.59 -6.52
N VAL A 134 -9.22 15.85 -5.26
CA VAL A 134 -9.45 17.15 -4.63
C VAL A 134 -8.42 18.19 -5.14
N PRO A 135 -8.86 19.35 -5.66
CA PRO A 135 -7.99 20.32 -6.35
C PRO A 135 -7.04 21.09 -5.41
N ILE A 136 -6.86 20.66 -4.16
CA ILE A 136 -5.98 21.32 -3.17
C ILE A 136 -4.52 21.26 -3.63
N LEU A 137 -4.10 20.17 -4.26
CA LEU A 137 -2.73 19.98 -4.75
C LEU A 137 -2.50 20.41 -6.19
N GLY A 138 -3.53 20.97 -6.86
CA GLY A 138 -3.43 21.43 -8.24
C GLY A 138 -3.42 20.33 -9.31
N ILE A 139 -3.62 19.07 -8.92
CA ILE A 139 -3.59 17.92 -9.85
C ILE A 139 -4.96 17.75 -10.52
N ASN A 140 -6.05 17.81 -9.79
CA ASN A 140 -7.45 17.78 -10.27
C ASN A 140 -7.73 16.72 -11.37
N GLU A 141 -7.28 15.49 -11.17
CA GLU A 141 -7.60 14.37 -12.06
C GLU A 141 -8.93 13.74 -11.64
N VAL A 142 -9.87 13.64 -12.59
CA VAL A 142 -11.14 12.98 -12.33
C VAL A 142 -10.95 11.46 -12.38
N PRO A 143 -11.24 10.74 -11.29
CA PRO A 143 -11.13 9.30 -11.28
C PRO A 143 -12.04 8.66 -12.34
N SER A 144 -11.56 7.60 -13.00
CA SER A 144 -12.39 6.84 -13.93
C SER A 144 -13.59 6.20 -13.21
N THR A 145 -14.65 5.89 -13.93
CA THR A 145 -15.82 5.19 -13.38
C THR A 145 -15.42 3.88 -12.70
N ASN A 146 -14.49 3.14 -13.30
CA ASN A 146 -13.98 1.89 -12.74
C ASN A 146 -13.18 2.11 -11.44
N THR A 147 -12.43 3.22 -11.36
CA THR A 147 -11.72 3.62 -10.14
C THR A 147 -12.71 3.92 -9.01
N ILE A 148 -13.80 4.63 -9.31
CA ILE A 148 -14.84 4.95 -8.32
C ILE A 148 -15.57 3.69 -7.86
N ILE A 149 -15.98 2.82 -8.79
CA ILE A 149 -16.67 1.58 -8.45
C ILE A 149 -15.75 0.65 -7.64
N GLY A 150 -14.51 0.45 -8.08
CA GLY A 150 -13.54 -0.39 -7.37
C GLY A 150 -13.21 0.17 -5.99
N GLY A 151 -13.03 1.50 -5.86
CA GLY A 151 -12.84 2.18 -4.58
C GLY A 151 -14.02 1.99 -3.62
N PHE A 152 -15.25 1.97 -4.13
CA PHE A 152 -16.44 1.67 -3.35
C PHE A 152 -16.43 0.24 -2.78
N PHE A 153 -16.00 -0.75 -3.57
CA PHE A 153 -15.81 -2.12 -3.08
C PHE A 153 -14.72 -2.21 -2.01
N LEU A 154 -13.62 -1.48 -2.15
CA LEU A 154 -12.59 -1.39 -1.12
C LEU A 154 -13.16 -0.81 0.18
N PHE A 155 -13.94 0.27 0.07
CA PHE A 155 -14.59 0.87 1.23
C PHE A 155 -15.55 -0.10 1.93
N ILE A 156 -16.39 -0.82 1.18
CA ILE A 156 -17.28 -1.87 1.71
C ILE A 156 -16.47 -2.95 2.43
N SER A 157 -15.38 -3.42 1.83
CA SER A 157 -14.50 -4.42 2.42
C SER A 157 -13.97 -3.99 3.79
N LEU A 158 -13.43 -2.77 3.89
CA LEU A 158 -12.90 -2.22 5.13
C LEU A 158 -13.99 -2.01 6.18
N PHE A 159 -15.14 -1.51 5.76
CA PHE A 159 -16.29 -1.29 6.65
C PHE A 159 -16.82 -2.61 7.22
N TYR A 160 -17.02 -3.61 6.36
CA TYR A 160 -17.43 -4.95 6.75
C TYR A 160 -16.44 -5.57 7.74
N TYR A 161 -15.14 -5.49 7.44
CA TYR A 161 -14.08 -5.95 8.32
C TYR A 161 -14.16 -5.28 9.69
N SER A 162 -14.26 -3.95 9.72
CA SER A 162 -14.34 -3.16 10.96
C SER A 162 -15.56 -3.53 11.83
N LEU A 163 -16.71 -3.75 11.22
CA LEU A 163 -17.93 -4.15 11.92
C LEU A 163 -17.76 -5.52 12.61
N ILE A 164 -17.24 -6.50 11.89
CA ILE A 164 -17.05 -7.84 12.42
C ILE A 164 -16.03 -7.89 13.54
N MET A 165 -14.94 -7.14 13.41
CA MET A 165 -13.94 -7.05 14.48
C MET A 165 -14.53 -6.46 15.76
N ARG A 166 -15.38 -5.44 15.64
CA ARG A 166 -16.10 -4.88 16.80
C ARG A 166 -17.06 -5.91 17.43
N TRP A 167 -17.76 -6.68 16.60
CA TRP A 167 -18.69 -7.71 17.05
C TRP A 167 -17.94 -8.82 17.82
N ASN A 168 -16.88 -9.37 17.25
CA ASN A 168 -16.09 -10.43 17.87
C ASN A 168 -15.47 -10.00 19.21
N LYS A 169 -14.95 -8.76 19.28
CA LYS A 169 -14.40 -8.22 20.55
C LYS A 169 -15.46 -8.10 21.63
N ARG A 170 -16.69 -7.74 21.32
CA ARG A 170 -17.78 -7.66 22.30
C ARG A 170 -18.17 -9.03 22.83
N HIS A 171 -18.24 -10.06 21.98
CA HIS A 171 -18.57 -11.41 22.41
C HIS A 171 -17.48 -12.06 23.28
N ILE A 172 -16.21 -11.75 23.05
CA ILE A 172 -15.10 -12.24 23.89
C ILE A 172 -15.07 -11.55 25.26
N ALA A 173 -15.51 -10.29 25.34
CA ALA A 173 -15.54 -9.53 26.60
C ALA A 173 -16.75 -9.87 27.50
N LEU A 174 -17.75 -10.60 26.99
CA LEU A 174 -18.97 -10.97 27.70
C LEU A 174 -18.96 -12.44 28.19
N ASN A 175 -17.97 -13.23 27.79
CA ASN A 175 -17.69 -14.61 28.24
C ASN A 175 -16.41 -14.66 29.07
#